data_fbc83e291b8b911cda316ae047128641
#
_entry.id   fbc83e291b8b911cda316ae047128641
#
_cell.length_a   1.000
_cell.length_b   1.000
_cell.length_c   1.000
_cell.angle_alpha   90.00
_cell.angle_beta   90.00
_cell.angle_gamma   90.00
#
_symmetry.space_group_name_H-M   'P 1'
#
loop_
_entity.id
_entity.type
_entity.pdbx_description
1 polymer ?
#
loop_
_entity_poly.entity_id
_entity_poly.type
_entity_poly.pdbx_seq_one_letter_code
_entity_poly.pdbx_strand_id
1 'polypeptide(L)'
;KAGVRTFEAAAFLKKLGADTVEVKRLFSGTMELYRLKSDIISTVYMYRGKAIAFHQTGGTQVRIAAAQAADELLSIQGVDATFALFADNGGVNISARSLGDFNVQLTMEALGGGGHLNMAGTFLSGVTLEEAQEKLKAAVDDQLQMMQSALTERGVGTETEQPDIN
;
A
#
# COMPACT_ATOMS: atom_id res chain seq x y z
N LYS A 1 -11.84 -4.20 -1.54
CA LYS A 1 -12.70 -4.79 -0.48
C LYS A 1 -13.85 -5.56 -1.14
N ALA A 2 -14.12 -6.80 -0.70
CA ALA A 2 -15.27 -7.58 -1.17
C ALA A 2 -16.57 -6.97 -0.62
N GLY A 3 -17.51 -6.66 -1.51
CA GLY A 3 -18.84 -6.18 -1.13
C GLY A 3 -19.85 -7.33 -1.02
N VAL A 4 -21.07 -7.05 -0.58
CA VAL A 4 -22.15 -8.05 -0.41
C VAL A 4 -22.33 -8.91 -1.67
N ARG A 5 -22.39 -8.29 -2.85
CA ARG A 5 -22.52 -9.00 -4.13
C ARG A 5 -21.41 -10.04 -4.39
N THR A 6 -20.18 -9.79 -3.90
CA THR A 6 -19.07 -10.74 -4.03
C THR A 6 -19.33 -12.00 -3.21
N PHE A 7 -19.82 -11.84 -1.98
CA PHE A 7 -20.17 -12.97 -1.12
C PHE A 7 -21.40 -13.73 -1.63
N GLU A 8 -22.41 -13.04 -2.15
CA GLU A 8 -23.57 -13.66 -2.79
C GLU A 8 -23.16 -14.49 -4.02
N ALA A 9 -22.29 -13.95 -4.88
CA ALA A 9 -21.74 -14.67 -6.03
C ALA A 9 -20.92 -15.89 -5.59
N ALA A 10 -20.09 -15.76 -4.56
CA ALA A 10 -19.33 -16.88 -4.02
C ALA A 10 -20.24 -17.98 -3.45
N ALA A 11 -21.30 -17.61 -2.73
CA ALA A 11 -22.29 -18.54 -2.21
C ALA A 11 -23.05 -19.25 -3.35
N PHE A 12 -23.40 -18.52 -4.39
CA PHE A 12 -24.06 -19.08 -5.59
C PHE A 12 -23.15 -20.10 -6.29
N LEU A 13 -21.88 -19.74 -6.54
CA LEU A 13 -20.92 -20.66 -7.14
C LEU A 13 -20.72 -21.92 -6.29
N LYS A 14 -20.67 -21.77 -4.96
CA LYS A 14 -20.56 -22.91 -4.04
C LYS A 14 -21.77 -23.84 -4.13
N LYS A 15 -22.98 -23.31 -4.25
CA LYS A 15 -24.21 -24.10 -4.47
C LYS A 15 -24.19 -24.85 -5.80
N LEU A 16 -23.54 -24.30 -6.83
CA LEU A 16 -23.34 -24.97 -8.13
C LEU A 16 -22.23 -26.04 -8.11
N GLY A 17 -21.59 -26.28 -6.95
CA GLY A 17 -20.58 -27.32 -6.80
C GLY A 17 -19.12 -26.84 -6.94
N ALA A 18 -18.86 -25.51 -6.93
CA ALA A 18 -17.49 -25.02 -6.97
C ALA A 18 -16.68 -25.56 -5.80
N ASP A 19 -15.55 -26.20 -6.10
CA ASP A 19 -14.62 -26.71 -5.11
C ASP A 19 -13.66 -25.61 -4.66
N THR A 20 -13.66 -25.34 -3.37
CA THR A 20 -12.78 -24.30 -2.78
C THR A 20 -11.29 -24.65 -2.89
N VAL A 21 -10.93 -25.94 -2.97
CA VAL A 21 -9.55 -26.38 -3.18
C VAL A 21 -9.11 -26.05 -4.60
N GLU A 22 -9.95 -26.33 -5.59
CA GLU A 22 -9.67 -25.98 -6.99
C GLU A 22 -9.59 -24.47 -7.17
N VAL A 23 -10.50 -23.70 -6.56
CA VAL A 23 -10.42 -22.24 -6.54
C VAL A 23 -9.10 -21.75 -5.95
N LYS A 24 -8.65 -22.34 -4.82
CA LYS A 24 -7.37 -22.00 -4.21
C LYS A 24 -6.18 -22.30 -5.13
N ARG A 25 -6.23 -23.39 -5.92
CA ARG A 25 -5.20 -23.73 -6.90
C ARG A 25 -5.05 -22.68 -8.01
N LEU A 26 -6.14 -22.01 -8.41
CA LEU A 26 -6.09 -20.92 -9.39
C LEU A 26 -5.23 -19.74 -8.94
N PHE A 27 -5.08 -19.54 -7.64
CA PHE A 27 -4.25 -18.50 -7.02
C PHE A 27 -2.87 -19.00 -6.58
N SER A 28 -2.49 -20.23 -6.93
CA SER A 28 -1.18 -20.78 -6.60
C SER A 28 -0.10 -20.09 -7.42
N GLY A 29 0.90 -19.55 -6.73
CA GLY A 29 2.09 -18.98 -7.34
C GLY A 29 3.20 -20.02 -7.56
N THR A 30 4.20 -19.67 -8.34
CA THR A 30 5.41 -20.49 -8.49
C THR A 30 6.30 -20.36 -7.25
N MET A 31 7.18 -21.36 -7.03
CA MET A 31 8.19 -21.29 -5.97
C MET A 31 9.14 -20.08 -6.17
N GLU A 32 9.41 -19.71 -7.41
CA GLU A 32 10.23 -18.53 -7.74
C GLU A 32 9.57 -17.25 -7.25
N LEU A 33 8.29 -17.04 -7.57
CA LEU A 33 7.53 -15.87 -7.12
C LEU A 33 7.43 -15.83 -5.58
N TYR A 34 7.27 -16.99 -4.93
CA TYR A 34 7.26 -17.08 -3.48
C TYR A 34 8.59 -16.65 -2.87
N ARG A 35 9.74 -17.09 -3.44
CA ARG A 35 11.06 -16.68 -2.99
C ARG A 35 11.28 -15.19 -3.16
N LEU A 36 10.99 -14.62 -4.34
CA LEU A 36 11.11 -13.18 -4.59
C LEU A 36 10.27 -12.36 -3.59
N LYS A 37 9.04 -12.78 -3.34
CA LYS A 37 8.18 -12.13 -2.35
C LYS A 37 8.80 -12.19 -0.94
N SER A 38 9.31 -13.35 -0.54
CA SER A 38 9.96 -13.54 0.77
C SER A 38 11.23 -12.71 0.89
N ASP A 39 12.03 -12.61 -0.17
CA ASP A 39 13.24 -11.78 -0.21
C ASP A 39 12.88 -10.30 -0.02
N ILE A 40 11.84 -9.80 -0.70
CA ILE A 40 11.35 -8.43 -0.51
C ILE A 40 10.88 -8.21 0.92
N ILE A 41 10.05 -9.10 1.46
CA ILE A 41 9.54 -8.99 2.84
C ILE A 41 10.68 -9.00 3.86
N SER A 42 11.75 -9.75 3.62
CA SER A 42 12.90 -9.82 4.54
C SER A 42 13.65 -8.50 4.71
N THR A 43 13.50 -7.56 3.78
CA THR A 43 14.12 -6.22 3.83
C THR A 43 13.26 -5.18 4.56
N VAL A 44 12.09 -5.57 5.08
CA VAL A 44 11.12 -4.64 5.67
C VAL A 44 11.68 -3.86 6.85
N TYR A 45 11.41 -2.58 6.87
CA TYR A 45 11.61 -1.73 8.05
C TYR A 45 10.41 -0.79 8.24
N MET A 46 10.23 -0.32 9.47
CA MET A 46 9.13 0.58 9.81
C MET A 46 9.56 2.04 9.75
N TYR A 47 8.74 2.86 9.12
CA TYR A 47 8.89 4.32 9.08
C TYR A 47 7.55 5.01 9.35
N ARG A 48 7.43 5.77 10.44
CA ARG A 48 6.20 6.49 10.81
C ARG A 48 4.94 5.61 10.81
N GLY A 49 5.04 4.35 11.25
CA GLY A 49 3.92 3.40 11.21
C GLY A 49 3.65 2.77 9.83
N LYS A 50 4.46 3.08 8.83
CA LYS A 50 4.41 2.50 7.48
C LYS A 50 5.48 1.42 7.32
N ALA A 51 5.17 0.34 6.63
CA ALA A 51 6.16 -0.68 6.28
C ALA A 51 6.77 -0.37 4.92
N ILE A 52 8.08 -0.30 4.86
CA ILE A 52 8.86 -0.09 3.63
C ILE A 52 9.73 -1.31 3.40
N ALA A 53 9.63 -1.92 2.22
CA ALA A 53 10.45 -3.04 1.78
C ALA A 53 11.04 -2.75 0.41
N PHE A 54 12.15 -3.40 0.05
CA PHE A 54 12.80 -3.13 -1.23
C PHE A 54 13.48 -4.36 -1.83
N HIS A 55 13.79 -4.27 -3.14
CA HIS A 55 14.54 -5.28 -3.88
C HIS A 55 15.52 -4.62 -4.86
N GLN A 56 16.74 -5.16 -4.96
CA GLN A 56 17.83 -4.57 -5.75
C GLN A 56 17.69 -4.74 -7.26
N THR A 57 16.86 -5.68 -7.71
CA THR A 57 16.65 -5.97 -9.13
C THR A 57 15.19 -5.81 -9.52
N GLY A 58 14.96 -5.65 -10.82
CA GLY A 58 13.64 -5.47 -11.41
C GLY A 58 13.19 -6.64 -12.28
N GLY A 59 12.17 -6.37 -13.09
CA GLY A 59 11.57 -7.31 -14.01
C GLY A 59 10.14 -7.67 -13.66
N THR A 60 9.46 -8.37 -14.58
CA THR A 60 8.01 -8.67 -14.45
C THR A 60 7.68 -9.47 -13.19
N GLN A 61 8.49 -10.48 -12.85
CA GLN A 61 8.26 -11.30 -11.67
C GLN A 61 8.48 -10.53 -10.37
N VAL A 62 9.50 -9.66 -10.32
CA VAL A 62 9.77 -8.79 -9.16
C VAL A 62 8.63 -7.79 -8.97
N ARG A 63 8.09 -7.22 -10.06
CA ARG A 63 6.92 -6.33 -10.01
C ARG A 63 5.71 -7.00 -9.37
N ILE A 64 5.41 -8.25 -9.75
CA ILE A 64 4.31 -9.04 -9.18
C ILE A 64 4.61 -9.36 -7.71
N ALA A 65 5.83 -9.80 -7.40
CA ALA A 65 6.26 -10.11 -6.04
C ALA A 65 6.18 -8.88 -5.12
N ALA A 66 6.60 -7.70 -5.59
CA ALA A 66 6.55 -6.45 -4.83
C ALA A 66 5.10 -6.03 -4.50
N ALA A 67 4.18 -6.15 -5.46
CA ALA A 67 2.77 -5.88 -5.21
C ALA A 67 2.20 -6.85 -4.16
N GLN A 68 2.49 -8.15 -4.26
CA GLN A 68 2.06 -9.17 -3.29
C GLN A 68 2.72 -8.99 -1.92
N ALA A 69 4.00 -8.58 -1.87
CA ALA A 69 4.69 -8.27 -0.62
C ALA A 69 4.03 -7.07 0.09
N ALA A 70 3.70 -6.02 -0.66
CA ALA A 70 2.99 -4.87 -0.11
C ALA A 70 1.62 -5.25 0.47
N ASP A 71 0.85 -6.11 -0.22
CA ASP A 71 -0.44 -6.61 0.28
C ASP A 71 -0.27 -7.46 1.55
N GLU A 72 0.76 -8.32 1.62
CA GLU A 72 1.03 -9.18 2.78
C GLU A 72 1.50 -8.38 4.00
N LEU A 73 2.41 -7.43 3.81
CA LEU A 73 2.88 -6.53 4.87
C LEU A 73 1.77 -5.69 5.49
N LEU A 74 0.72 -5.38 4.72
CA LEU A 74 -0.46 -4.66 5.21
C LEU A 74 -1.30 -5.48 6.20
N SER A 75 -1.09 -6.79 6.30
CA SER A 75 -1.75 -7.66 7.29
C SER A 75 -1.10 -7.61 8.68
N ILE A 76 0.05 -6.96 8.81
CA ILE A 76 0.77 -6.83 10.08
C ILE A 76 0.07 -5.80 10.97
N GLN A 77 -0.14 -6.15 12.24
CA GLN A 77 -0.77 -5.24 13.21
C GLN A 77 0.03 -3.94 13.36
N GLY A 78 -0.65 -2.80 13.30
CA GLY A 78 -0.04 -1.48 13.42
C GLY A 78 0.56 -0.93 12.11
N VAL A 79 0.42 -1.65 11.00
CA VAL A 79 0.77 -1.16 9.66
C VAL A 79 -0.50 -0.65 8.97
N ASP A 80 -0.55 0.63 8.67
CA ASP A 80 -1.68 1.28 7.97
C ASP A 80 -1.40 1.53 6.48
N ALA A 81 -0.12 1.58 6.08
CA ALA A 81 0.31 1.63 4.68
C ALA A 81 1.64 0.89 4.46
N THR A 82 1.84 0.42 3.25
CA THR A 82 3.03 -0.33 2.83
C THR A 82 3.56 0.18 1.51
N PHE A 83 4.88 0.17 1.37
CA PHE A 83 5.58 0.57 0.17
C PHE A 83 6.63 -0.49 -0.18
N ALA A 84 6.51 -1.09 -1.37
CA ALA A 84 7.50 -2.03 -1.88
C ALA A 84 8.22 -1.40 -3.08
N LEU A 85 9.52 -1.18 -2.94
CA LEU A 85 10.40 -0.57 -3.94
C LEU A 85 11.21 -1.63 -4.66
N PHE A 86 11.47 -1.45 -5.95
CA PHE A 86 12.42 -2.29 -6.67
C PHE A 86 13.09 -1.51 -7.80
N ALA A 87 14.40 -1.74 -7.98
CA ALA A 87 15.17 -1.13 -9.08
C ALA A 87 14.79 -1.79 -10.40
N ASP A 88 14.54 -1.00 -11.45
CA ASP A 88 14.19 -1.50 -12.78
C ASP A 88 14.50 -0.43 -13.86
N ASN A 89 15.12 -0.84 -14.97
CA ASN A 89 15.30 -0.02 -16.18
C ASN A 89 15.76 1.44 -15.97
N GLY A 90 16.78 1.64 -15.13
CA GLY A 90 17.37 2.97 -14.89
C GLY A 90 16.57 3.85 -13.93
N GLY A 91 15.78 3.24 -13.06
CA GLY A 91 15.03 3.93 -12.00
C GLY A 91 14.49 2.97 -10.97
N VAL A 92 13.51 3.42 -10.20
CA VAL A 92 12.89 2.66 -9.12
C VAL A 92 11.38 2.69 -9.25
N ASN A 93 10.76 1.52 -9.26
CA ASN A 93 9.32 1.38 -9.13
C ASN A 93 8.93 1.33 -7.65
N ILE A 94 7.79 1.92 -7.30
CA ILE A 94 7.19 1.85 -5.98
C ILE A 94 5.75 1.34 -6.12
N SER A 95 5.44 0.26 -5.41
CA SER A 95 4.07 -0.24 -5.23
C SER A 95 3.60 0.12 -3.83
N ALA A 96 2.48 0.84 -3.73
CA ALA A 96 1.93 1.32 -2.46
C ALA A 96 0.56 0.71 -2.18
N ARG A 97 0.29 0.35 -0.91
CA ARG A 97 -0.98 -0.17 -0.42
C ARG A 97 -1.36 0.49 0.89
N SER A 98 -2.66 0.61 1.18
CA SER A 98 -3.15 1.06 2.49
C SER A 98 -4.50 0.44 2.85
N LEU A 99 -4.86 0.51 4.12
CA LEU A 99 -6.19 0.11 4.61
C LEU A 99 -7.24 1.22 4.44
N GLY A 100 -6.80 2.46 4.10
CA GLY A 100 -7.65 3.60 3.80
C GLY A 100 -7.49 4.79 4.74
N ASP A 101 -6.90 4.60 5.92
CA ASP A 101 -6.64 5.70 6.86
C ASP A 101 -5.51 6.61 6.36
N PHE A 102 -4.54 6.03 5.66
CA PHE A 102 -3.49 6.75 4.95
C PHE A 102 -3.73 6.68 3.43
N ASN A 103 -3.81 7.84 2.76
CA ASN A 103 -4.07 7.89 1.32
C ASN A 103 -2.77 7.74 0.50
N VAL A 104 -2.46 6.52 0.05
CA VAL A 104 -1.25 6.25 -0.75
C VAL A 104 -1.27 6.91 -2.14
N GLN A 105 -2.44 7.30 -2.66
CA GLN A 105 -2.53 8.04 -3.91
C GLN A 105 -1.80 9.38 -3.81
N LEU A 106 -2.05 10.15 -2.76
CA LEU A 106 -1.43 11.48 -2.56
C LEU A 106 0.10 11.37 -2.46
N THR A 107 0.60 10.38 -1.70
CA THR A 107 2.05 10.12 -1.61
C THR A 107 2.64 9.80 -2.99
N MET A 108 1.97 8.96 -3.79
CA MET A 108 2.47 8.58 -5.11
C MET A 108 2.35 9.72 -6.12
N GLU A 109 1.30 10.54 -6.07
CA GLU A 109 1.14 11.74 -6.90
C GLU A 109 2.23 12.78 -6.63
N ALA A 110 2.62 12.98 -5.36
CA ALA A 110 3.76 13.83 -5.00
C ALA A 110 5.09 13.35 -5.59
N LEU A 111 5.19 12.06 -5.91
CA LEU A 111 6.33 11.43 -6.56
C LEU A 111 6.17 11.25 -8.09
N GLY A 112 5.16 11.90 -8.68
CA GLY A 112 4.89 11.84 -10.13
C GLY A 112 4.18 10.58 -10.61
N GLY A 113 3.62 9.80 -9.69
CA GLY A 113 2.83 8.61 -9.98
C GLY A 113 1.32 8.84 -9.83
N GLY A 114 0.58 7.81 -9.40
CA GLY A 114 -0.85 7.90 -9.18
C GLY A 114 -1.48 6.57 -8.79
N GLY A 115 -2.81 6.56 -8.74
CA GLY A 115 -3.58 5.35 -8.39
C GLY A 115 -4.91 5.71 -7.74
N HIS A 116 -5.21 4.97 -6.68
CA HIS A 116 -6.40 5.15 -5.84
C HIS A 116 -6.01 5.24 -4.37
N LEU A 117 -6.94 5.63 -3.52
CA LEU A 117 -6.78 5.76 -2.07
C LEU A 117 -5.97 4.63 -1.41
N ASN A 118 -6.30 3.38 -1.78
CA ASN A 118 -5.75 2.17 -1.14
C ASN A 118 -4.68 1.46 -1.97
N MET A 119 -4.48 1.86 -3.22
CA MET A 119 -3.56 1.22 -4.16
C MET A 119 -3.03 2.25 -5.15
N ALA A 120 -1.74 2.48 -5.13
CA ALA A 120 -1.08 3.43 -6.00
C ALA A 120 0.33 2.97 -6.35
N GLY A 121 1.00 3.67 -7.26
CA GLY A 121 2.37 3.38 -7.62
C GLY A 121 3.00 4.49 -8.42
N THR A 122 4.33 4.46 -8.51
CA THR A 122 5.13 5.40 -9.29
C THR A 122 6.37 4.74 -9.85
N PHE A 123 6.97 5.37 -10.85
CA PHE A 123 8.29 5.08 -11.36
C PHE A 123 9.16 6.34 -11.28
N LEU A 124 10.22 6.27 -10.50
CA LEU A 124 11.21 7.34 -10.37
C LEU A 124 12.38 7.07 -11.31
N SER A 125 12.47 7.83 -12.39
CA SER A 125 13.54 7.69 -13.39
C SER A 125 14.85 8.32 -12.90
N GLY A 126 15.97 7.67 -13.18
CA GLY A 126 17.32 8.22 -12.95
C GLY A 126 17.71 8.35 -11.47
N VAL A 127 17.05 7.60 -10.58
CA VAL A 127 17.37 7.59 -9.14
C VAL A 127 17.85 6.21 -8.71
N THR A 128 18.68 6.19 -7.67
CA THR A 128 19.05 4.95 -6.97
C THR A 128 17.95 4.52 -6.01
N LEU A 129 18.06 3.29 -5.50
CA LEU A 129 17.11 2.76 -4.52
C LEU A 129 17.13 3.55 -3.23
N GLU A 130 18.30 4.01 -2.79
CA GLU A 130 18.48 4.85 -1.60
C GLU A 130 17.83 6.22 -1.79
N GLU A 131 18.07 6.87 -2.92
CA GLU A 131 17.44 8.16 -3.24
C GLU A 131 15.91 8.04 -3.34
N ALA A 132 15.40 6.93 -3.89
CA ALA A 132 13.97 6.67 -3.96
C ALA A 132 13.35 6.49 -2.56
N GLN A 133 14.05 5.82 -1.64
CA GLN A 133 13.61 5.67 -0.26
C GLN A 133 13.56 7.03 0.47
N GLU A 134 14.56 7.88 0.29
CA GLU A 134 14.56 9.22 0.91
C GLU A 134 13.44 10.11 0.34
N LYS A 135 13.21 10.09 -0.98
CA LYS A 135 12.08 10.79 -1.61
C LYS A 135 10.74 10.29 -1.10
N LEU A 136 10.58 8.96 -0.92
CA LEU A 136 9.38 8.36 -0.36
C LEU A 136 9.16 8.82 1.08
N LYS A 137 10.18 8.80 1.93
CA LYS A 137 10.09 9.26 3.33
C LYS A 137 9.66 10.72 3.42
N ALA A 138 10.25 11.60 2.59
CA ALA A 138 9.85 13.01 2.52
C ALA A 138 8.38 13.16 2.14
N ALA A 139 7.90 12.45 1.10
CA ALA A 139 6.50 12.50 0.68
C ALA A 139 5.53 11.96 1.76
N VAL A 140 5.94 10.94 2.53
CA VAL A 140 5.17 10.42 3.67
C VAL A 140 5.11 11.46 4.80
N ASP A 141 6.22 12.12 5.13
CA ASP A 141 6.27 13.14 6.18
C ASP A 141 5.41 14.35 5.81
N ASP A 142 5.48 14.83 4.56
CA ASP A 142 4.67 15.95 4.07
C ASP A 142 3.16 15.62 4.19
N GLN A 143 2.76 14.42 3.79
CA GLN A 143 1.37 13.99 3.89
C GLN A 143 0.90 13.89 5.35
N LEU A 144 1.71 13.33 6.25
CA LEU A 144 1.39 13.24 7.68
C LEU A 144 1.24 14.64 8.30
N GLN A 145 2.09 15.59 7.91
CA GLN A 145 2.00 16.97 8.36
C GLN A 145 0.71 17.63 7.90
N MET A 146 0.31 17.44 6.63
CA MET A 146 -0.98 17.93 6.11
C MET A 146 -2.17 17.34 6.87
N MET A 147 -2.13 16.04 7.18
CA MET A 147 -3.19 15.38 7.96
C MET A 147 -3.29 15.93 9.37
N GLN A 148 -2.17 16.20 10.04
CA GLN A 148 -2.15 16.80 11.37
C GLN A 148 -2.71 18.24 11.37
N SER A 149 -2.33 19.06 10.40
CA SER A 149 -2.83 20.43 10.25
C SER A 149 -4.35 20.44 10.06
N ALA A 150 -4.88 19.59 9.18
CA ALA A 150 -6.32 19.47 8.93
C ALA A 150 -7.11 19.01 10.17
N LEU A 151 -6.54 18.18 11.03
CA LEU A 151 -7.17 17.76 12.30
C LEU A 151 -7.19 18.91 13.32
N THR A 152 -6.11 19.70 13.39
CA THR A 152 -6.01 20.87 14.27
C THR A 152 -7.02 21.94 13.90
N GLU A 153 -7.19 22.24 12.61
CA GLU A 153 -8.18 23.20 12.13
C GLU A 153 -9.62 22.78 12.43
N ARG A 154 -9.93 21.48 12.36
CA ARG A 154 -11.26 20.94 12.73
C ARG A 154 -11.52 20.95 14.23
N GLY A 155 -10.48 20.78 15.06
CA GLY A 155 -10.58 20.81 16.53
C GLY A 155 -10.83 22.21 17.11
N VAL A 156 -10.38 23.27 16.45
CA VAL A 156 -10.59 24.67 16.87
C VAL A 156 -12.02 25.15 16.55
N GLY A 157 -12.76 24.48 15.66
CA GLY A 157 -14.12 24.85 15.27
C GLY A 157 -15.24 24.35 16.21
N THR A 158 -14.96 23.64 17.30
CA THR A 158 -15.98 23.04 18.18
C THR A 158 -16.10 23.68 19.57
N GLU A 159 -15.40 24.80 19.86
CA GLU A 159 -15.50 25.52 21.13
C GLU A 159 -16.04 26.95 21.00
N THR A 160 -17.17 27.17 20.35
CA THR A 160 -17.94 28.42 20.55
C THR A 160 -19.40 28.22 20.15
N GLU A 161 -20.19 27.61 21.02
CA GLU A 161 -21.62 27.93 21.18
C GLU A 161 -22.10 27.39 22.53
N GLN A 162 -21.82 28.13 23.61
CA GLN A 162 -22.67 28.08 24.80
C GLN A 162 -23.86 29.00 24.53
N PRO A 163 -25.10 28.50 24.54
CA PRO A 163 -26.25 29.39 24.57
C PRO A 163 -26.36 30.01 25.96
N ASP A 164 -26.26 31.32 26.03
CA ASP A 164 -26.68 32.10 27.19
C ASP A 164 -28.16 31.82 27.49
N ILE A 165 -28.40 31.10 28.59
CA ILE A 165 -29.73 30.96 29.17
C ILE A 165 -29.84 32.08 30.20
N ASN A 166 -30.64 33.08 29.84
CA ASN A 166 -31.16 34.05 30.78
C ASN A 166 -32.66 33.86 30.93
#